data_ed6ac2f39d78216057b5a8cd6482fd68
#
_entry.id   ed6ac2f39d78216057b5a8cd6482fd68
#
_cell.length_a   1.000
_cell.length_b   1.000
_cell.length_c   1.000
_cell.angle_alpha   90.00
_cell.angle_beta   90.00
_cell.angle_gamma   90.00
#
_symmetry.space_group_name_H-M   'P 1'
#
loop_
_entity.id
_entity.type
_entity.pdbx_description
1 polymer ?
#
loop_
_entity_poly.entity_id
_entity_poly.type
_entity_poly.pdbx_seq_one_letter_code
_entity_poly.pdbx_strand_id
1 'polypeptide(L)'
;MQSATRLTLLLCAAWAAALLYGEMGAYWASYLACSWPSSSSSSSPPNNHVKVAVVADPQLMDSTSLGLPSSSVALQAAEFYTDLNMRRSFQSTILPFKPDVVLFLGDHFDGGPYMSDEEWQESLFRFKHIFSLNEQRTKPQIPVYYLSGNHDIGYSAFHSVHPEVLSRYEKEFGPRNYQFSAGKVDFVVVDAQTLDGAKKSKERSSSWEFIKTLSPGNASNPKVLLTHIPLYRPDNSPCGPHRSSPIINQRVSYAALDQGIAYQNYLTKETSDLLLSLLKPAMIMTNAQSSTPLLLGQLQSTLGTISWQQGNLYPSFMLLSAGPKVSQNSTDLEHEVVTNLCFLPKQTHIYVWYICQFVVTILLLVFWPTNGLSSLPYMNTFVSFMRSVGAELLSRTKEKDDEEDGEYDMIFDAEGSMHLVKKVVAKTPSASSDSRPTGRGSVVARATAGKHQLEPDSSSIHVDMGSEMTSEDGGKLARGSKSRVRKVLQRLFRVIQSIVVIAALNVPLYMMLLFKDWIDR
;
A
#
# COMPACT_ATOMS: atom_id res chain seq x y z
N MET A 1 22.70 40.38 3.54
CA MET A 1 22.22 39.59 4.69
C MET A 1 20.70 39.46 4.76
N GLN A 2 19.93 40.56 4.65
CA GLN A 2 18.44 40.48 4.75
C GLN A 2 17.76 39.52 3.74
N SER A 3 18.24 39.41 2.50
CA SER A 3 17.62 38.54 1.48
C SER A 3 17.79 37.05 1.78
N ALA A 4 18.94 36.61 2.25
CA ALA A 4 19.18 35.21 2.61
C ALA A 4 18.38 34.79 3.85
N THR A 5 18.29 35.68 4.87
CA THR A 5 17.48 35.44 6.05
C THR A 5 15.98 35.33 5.71
N ARG A 6 15.48 36.19 4.83
CA ARG A 6 14.08 36.11 4.34
C ARG A 6 13.81 34.79 3.63
N LEU A 7 14.73 34.33 2.75
CA LEU A 7 14.60 33.03 2.10
C LEU A 7 14.54 31.89 3.12
N THR A 8 15.47 31.87 4.09
CA THR A 8 15.49 30.84 5.13
C THR A 8 14.17 30.80 5.91
N LEU A 9 13.62 31.95 6.28
CA LEU A 9 12.32 32.02 6.98
C LEU A 9 11.17 31.54 6.10
N LEU A 10 11.14 31.89 4.82
CA LEU A 10 10.14 31.38 3.87
C LEU A 10 10.23 29.86 3.71
N LEU A 11 11.45 29.32 3.63
CA LEU A 11 11.65 27.86 3.55
C LEU A 11 11.25 27.18 4.86
N CYS A 12 11.53 27.75 6.03
CA CYS A 12 11.03 27.24 7.31
C CYS A 12 9.50 27.15 7.31
N ALA A 13 8.81 28.23 6.91
CA ALA A 13 7.36 28.26 6.85
C ALA A 13 6.78 27.27 5.81
N ALA A 14 7.42 27.15 4.65
CA ALA A 14 7.02 26.20 3.62
C ALA A 14 7.15 24.75 4.11
N TRP A 15 8.23 24.42 4.81
CA TRP A 15 8.40 23.10 5.43
C TRP A 15 7.37 22.84 6.53
N ALA A 16 7.16 23.79 7.42
CA ALA A 16 6.14 23.67 8.48
C ALA A 16 4.74 23.43 7.87
N ALA A 17 4.37 24.20 6.84
CA ALA A 17 3.10 24.04 6.14
C ALA A 17 2.97 22.66 5.47
N ALA A 18 4.04 22.19 4.81
CA ALA A 18 4.04 20.88 4.18
C ALA A 18 3.90 19.73 5.19
N LEU A 19 4.62 19.80 6.32
CA LEU A 19 4.52 18.82 7.39
C LEU A 19 3.12 18.83 8.04
N LEU A 20 2.57 20.00 8.36
CA LEU A 20 1.21 20.11 8.91
C LEU A 20 0.16 19.58 7.94
N TYR A 21 0.31 19.85 6.65
CA TYR A 21 -0.59 19.30 5.65
C TYR A 21 -0.45 17.78 5.53
N GLY A 22 0.77 17.26 5.33
CA GLY A 22 0.99 15.83 5.10
C GLY A 22 0.64 14.95 6.30
N GLU A 23 0.95 15.43 7.52
CA GLU A 23 0.78 14.66 8.75
C GLU A 23 -0.60 14.85 9.43
N MET A 24 -1.36 15.89 9.03
CA MET A 24 -2.70 16.19 9.59
C MET A 24 -3.70 16.57 8.52
N GLY A 25 -3.41 17.59 7.73
CA GLY A 25 -4.36 18.22 6.82
C GLY A 25 -4.88 17.26 5.75
N ALA A 26 -4.06 16.35 5.26
CA ALA A 26 -4.43 15.36 4.26
C ALA A 26 -5.51 14.39 4.78
N TYR A 27 -5.43 13.97 6.04
CA TYR A 27 -6.42 13.10 6.68
C TYR A 27 -7.74 13.81 6.91
N TRP A 28 -7.69 15.08 7.33
CA TRP A 28 -8.90 15.91 7.46
C TRP A 28 -9.55 16.20 6.11
N ALA A 29 -8.75 16.43 5.07
CA ALA A 29 -9.26 16.62 3.72
C ALA A 29 -10.00 15.34 3.23
N SER A 30 -9.46 14.16 3.51
CA SER A 30 -10.12 12.88 3.21
C SER A 30 -11.43 12.71 3.99
N TYR A 31 -11.46 13.07 5.27
CA TYR A 31 -12.69 13.08 6.06
C TYR A 31 -13.75 14.02 5.48
N LEU A 32 -13.38 15.27 5.14
CA LEU A 32 -14.28 16.27 4.58
C LEU A 32 -14.77 15.94 3.16
N ALA A 33 -13.99 15.17 2.41
CA ALA A 33 -14.34 14.75 1.06
C ALA A 33 -15.32 13.56 1.01
N CYS A 34 -15.63 12.96 2.16
CA CYS A 34 -16.52 11.81 2.24
C CYS A 34 -17.73 12.08 3.14
N SER A 35 -18.80 11.31 2.95
CA SER A 35 -20.03 11.39 3.75
C SER A 35 -20.72 10.05 3.81
N TRP A 36 -21.59 9.87 4.80
CA TRP A 36 -22.48 8.71 4.84
C TRP A 36 -23.33 8.65 3.57
N PRO A 37 -23.52 7.44 3.00
CA PRO A 37 -24.41 7.30 1.85
C PRO A 37 -25.84 7.68 2.25
N SER A 38 -26.49 8.47 1.38
CA SER A 38 -27.89 8.85 1.53
C SER A 38 -28.75 8.00 0.60
N SER A 39 -29.95 7.63 1.04
CA SER A 39 -30.97 7.03 0.19
C SER A 39 -31.39 8.03 -0.90
N SER A 40 -31.75 7.54 -2.09
CA SER A 40 -32.16 8.34 -3.24
C SER A 40 -33.32 9.32 -2.97
N SER A 41 -33.98 9.23 -1.82
CA SER A 41 -35.13 10.05 -1.43
C SER A 41 -34.85 11.10 -0.34
N SER A 42 -33.66 11.14 0.26
CA SER A 42 -33.32 12.12 1.31
C SER A 42 -31.84 12.50 1.31
N SER A 43 -31.53 13.77 1.56
CA SER A 43 -30.16 14.30 1.64
C SER A 43 -29.40 13.91 2.93
N SER A 44 -30.03 13.15 3.83
CA SER A 44 -29.43 12.69 5.10
C SER A 44 -29.82 11.23 5.35
N PRO A 45 -28.94 10.42 5.94
CA PRO A 45 -29.32 9.06 6.33
C PRO A 45 -30.46 9.13 7.32
N PRO A 46 -31.50 8.28 7.17
CA PRO A 46 -32.59 8.22 8.14
C PRO A 46 -32.05 7.89 9.53
N ASN A 47 -32.63 8.49 10.58
CA ASN A 47 -32.19 8.29 11.98
C ASN A 47 -32.23 6.84 12.48
N ASN A 48 -32.82 5.92 11.70
CA ASN A 48 -32.96 4.49 12.05
C ASN A 48 -31.99 3.56 11.29
N HIS A 49 -31.02 4.12 10.53
CA HIS A 49 -30.01 3.32 9.85
C HIS A 49 -28.82 3.06 10.76
N VAL A 50 -28.32 1.83 10.76
CA VAL A 50 -27.04 1.48 11.38
C VAL A 50 -25.90 1.87 10.44
N LYS A 51 -24.91 2.51 11.00
CA LYS A 51 -23.73 3.03 10.34
C LYS A 51 -22.56 2.08 10.52
N VAL A 52 -22.11 1.44 9.46
CA VAL A 52 -20.98 0.49 9.48
C VAL A 52 -19.79 1.09 8.75
N ALA A 53 -18.66 1.19 9.43
CA ALA A 53 -17.37 1.49 8.80
C ALA A 53 -16.68 0.17 8.43
N VAL A 54 -16.30 0.05 7.17
CA VAL A 54 -15.67 -1.17 6.65
C VAL A 54 -14.23 -0.85 6.25
N VAL A 55 -13.30 -1.64 6.76
CA VAL A 55 -11.86 -1.56 6.54
C VAL A 55 -11.39 -2.88 5.94
N ALA A 56 -10.59 -2.84 4.91
CA ALA A 56 -10.02 -4.04 4.30
C ALA A 56 -8.49 -4.00 4.35
N ASP A 57 -7.90 -5.16 4.45
CA ASP A 57 -6.49 -5.45 4.30
C ASP A 57 -5.57 -4.47 5.03
N PRO A 58 -5.59 -4.42 6.34
CA PRO A 58 -4.54 -3.72 7.08
C PRO A 58 -3.15 -4.25 6.72
N GLN A 59 -3.01 -5.55 6.56
CA GLN A 59 -1.78 -6.25 6.19
C GLN A 59 -0.56 -5.66 6.88
N LEU A 60 -0.54 -5.74 8.23
CA LEU A 60 0.59 -5.23 9.00
C LEU A 60 1.88 -5.86 8.51
N MET A 61 2.82 -5.02 8.14
CA MET A 61 4.15 -5.46 7.70
C MET A 61 4.86 -6.25 8.79
N ASP A 62 5.59 -7.26 8.38
CA ASP A 62 6.39 -8.14 9.22
C ASP A 62 7.68 -8.57 8.49
N SER A 63 8.39 -9.53 9.05
CA SER A 63 9.65 -10.06 8.49
C SER A 63 9.52 -10.63 7.08
N THR A 64 8.32 -10.99 6.63
CA THR A 64 8.06 -11.58 5.30
C THR A 64 7.76 -10.53 4.22
N SER A 65 7.41 -9.30 4.60
CA SER A 65 6.78 -8.30 3.70
C SER A 65 7.69 -7.76 2.61
N LEU A 66 8.98 -7.56 2.87
CA LEU A 66 9.90 -6.90 1.94
C LEU A 66 11.12 -7.74 1.57
N GLY A 67 11.19 -9.01 2.02
CA GLY A 67 12.38 -9.85 1.85
C GLY A 67 13.65 -9.26 2.50
N LEU A 68 13.48 -8.40 3.49
CA LEU A 68 14.57 -7.80 4.28
C LEU A 68 14.72 -8.55 5.61
N PRO A 69 15.94 -8.63 6.16
CA PRO A 69 16.13 -9.19 7.49
C PRO A 69 15.28 -8.46 8.53
N SER A 70 14.70 -9.18 9.50
CA SER A 70 13.88 -8.62 10.59
C SER A 70 14.62 -7.54 11.42
N SER A 71 15.95 -7.62 11.50
CA SER A 71 16.80 -6.60 12.14
C SER A 71 17.10 -5.37 11.27
N SER A 72 16.57 -5.31 10.04
CA SER A 72 16.82 -4.20 9.11
C SER A 72 16.14 -2.92 9.59
N VAL A 73 16.92 -1.84 9.71
CA VAL A 73 16.38 -0.49 10.00
C VAL A 73 15.39 -0.03 8.93
N ALA A 74 15.57 -0.46 7.68
CA ALA A 74 14.65 -0.12 6.59
C ALA A 74 13.29 -0.79 6.75
N LEU A 75 13.25 -2.06 7.18
CA LEU A 75 12.00 -2.77 7.48
C LEU A 75 11.29 -2.12 8.68
N GLN A 76 12.00 -1.90 9.79
CA GLN A 76 11.44 -1.25 10.97
C GLN A 76 10.88 0.15 10.68
N ALA A 77 11.56 0.92 9.84
CA ALA A 77 11.06 2.22 9.41
C ALA A 77 9.79 2.06 8.54
N ALA A 78 9.76 1.10 7.61
CA ALA A 78 8.59 0.85 6.78
C ALA A 78 7.38 0.41 7.62
N GLU A 79 7.57 -0.49 8.57
CA GLU A 79 6.54 -0.91 9.55
C GLU A 79 6.02 0.30 10.33
N PHE A 80 6.91 1.05 10.97
CA PHE A 80 6.51 2.21 11.78
C PHE A 80 5.69 3.24 10.99
N TYR A 81 6.17 3.63 9.81
CA TYR A 81 5.47 4.64 9.01
C TYR A 81 4.16 4.12 8.40
N THR A 82 4.06 2.84 8.09
CA THR A 82 2.81 2.22 7.60
C THR A 82 1.80 2.12 8.73
N ASP A 83 2.21 1.65 9.89
CA ASP A 83 1.38 1.56 11.10
C ASP A 83 0.84 2.94 11.50
N LEU A 84 1.70 3.95 11.53
CA LEU A 84 1.32 5.33 11.83
C LEU A 84 0.32 5.90 10.82
N ASN A 85 0.49 5.59 9.53
CA ASN A 85 -0.45 5.99 8.49
C ASN A 85 -1.82 5.34 8.69
N MET A 86 -1.86 4.04 8.95
CA MET A 86 -3.12 3.33 9.22
C MET A 86 -3.80 3.86 10.49
N ARG A 87 -3.04 4.12 11.55
CA ARG A 87 -3.56 4.69 12.79
C ARG A 87 -4.18 6.07 12.56
N ARG A 88 -3.49 6.97 11.84
CA ARG A 88 -4.02 8.28 11.47
C ARG A 88 -5.27 8.18 10.60
N SER A 89 -5.23 7.31 9.59
CA SER A 89 -6.38 7.06 8.72
C SER A 89 -7.59 6.61 9.52
N PHE A 90 -7.40 5.71 10.46
CA PHE A 90 -8.49 5.20 11.29
C PHE A 90 -8.99 6.27 12.27
N GLN A 91 -8.10 6.88 13.06
CA GLN A 91 -8.48 7.81 14.12
C GLN A 91 -8.94 9.18 13.62
N SER A 92 -8.27 9.72 12.57
CA SER A 92 -8.53 11.09 12.10
C SER A 92 -9.49 11.16 10.91
N THR A 93 -9.73 10.03 10.21
CA THR A 93 -10.62 10.00 9.05
C THR A 93 -11.84 9.10 9.29
N ILE A 94 -11.67 7.87 9.81
CA ILE A 94 -12.77 6.89 9.91
C ILE A 94 -13.60 7.10 11.19
N LEU A 95 -12.97 7.12 12.35
CA LEU A 95 -13.69 7.28 13.64
C LEU A 95 -14.50 8.57 13.76
N PRO A 96 -14.10 9.73 13.20
CA PRO A 96 -14.92 10.95 13.24
C PRO A 96 -16.29 10.82 12.58
N PHE A 97 -16.51 9.82 11.71
CA PHE A 97 -17.84 9.49 11.18
C PHE A 97 -18.76 8.86 12.21
N LYS A 98 -18.25 8.49 13.39
CA LYS A 98 -19.02 7.88 14.48
C LYS A 98 -19.82 6.65 14.02
N PRO A 99 -19.14 5.61 13.52
CA PRO A 99 -19.82 4.37 13.13
C PRO A 99 -20.41 3.68 14.34
N ASP A 100 -21.55 3.00 14.14
CA ASP A 100 -22.15 2.13 15.15
C ASP A 100 -21.45 0.76 15.20
N VAL A 101 -20.82 0.35 14.09
CA VAL A 101 -20.10 -0.91 13.91
C VAL A 101 -18.85 -0.69 13.06
N VAL A 102 -17.77 -1.37 13.40
CA VAL A 102 -16.56 -1.47 12.56
C VAL A 102 -16.41 -2.91 12.08
N LEU A 103 -16.14 -3.07 10.80
CA LEU A 103 -15.95 -4.37 10.15
C LEU A 103 -14.59 -4.42 9.45
N PHE A 104 -13.76 -5.41 9.78
CA PHE A 104 -12.53 -5.72 9.10
C PHE A 104 -12.73 -6.89 8.12
N LEU A 105 -12.38 -6.71 6.84
CA LEU A 105 -12.60 -7.69 5.78
C LEU A 105 -11.40 -8.65 5.56
N GLY A 106 -10.66 -8.97 6.61
CA GLY A 106 -9.55 -9.92 6.56
C GLY A 106 -8.20 -9.28 6.24
N ASP A 107 -7.19 -10.14 6.14
CA ASP A 107 -5.80 -9.78 5.93
C ASP A 107 -5.31 -8.73 6.94
N HIS A 108 -5.40 -9.08 8.22
CA HIS A 108 -4.95 -8.23 9.32
C HIS A 108 -3.43 -8.12 9.34
N PHE A 109 -2.74 -9.24 9.06
CA PHE A 109 -1.29 -9.39 9.00
C PHE A 109 -0.84 -9.70 7.58
N ASP A 110 0.42 -9.50 7.26
CA ASP A 110 0.98 -9.84 5.95
C ASP A 110 1.45 -11.31 5.91
N GLY A 111 2.23 -11.75 6.88
CA GLY A 111 2.77 -13.11 6.97
C GLY A 111 2.13 -14.00 8.02
N GLY A 112 0.88 -13.74 8.44
CA GLY A 112 0.22 -14.40 9.56
C GLY A 112 0.40 -15.91 9.67
N PRO A 113 0.22 -16.71 8.61
CA PRO A 113 0.40 -18.17 8.66
C PRO A 113 1.85 -18.62 8.96
N TYR A 114 2.83 -17.79 8.60
CA TYR A 114 4.26 -18.14 8.65
C TYR A 114 4.99 -17.57 9.86
N MET A 115 4.33 -16.69 10.64
CA MET A 115 4.90 -16.09 11.85
C MET A 115 5.08 -17.09 12.97
N SER A 116 6.14 -16.95 13.76
CA SER A 116 6.23 -17.54 15.09
C SER A 116 5.12 -17.02 16.02
N ASP A 117 4.85 -17.72 17.12
CA ASP A 117 3.84 -17.27 18.07
C ASP A 117 4.20 -15.92 18.72
N GLU A 118 5.49 -15.68 18.97
CA GLU A 118 5.98 -14.41 19.51
C GLU A 118 5.76 -13.26 18.53
N GLU A 119 6.16 -13.44 17.27
CA GLU A 119 6.00 -12.43 16.22
C GLU A 119 4.51 -12.15 15.94
N TRP A 120 3.69 -13.20 15.97
CA TRP A 120 2.24 -13.04 15.82
C TRP A 120 1.62 -12.25 16.98
N GLN A 121 2.05 -12.48 18.24
CA GLN A 121 1.60 -11.71 19.40
C GLN A 121 2.04 -10.25 19.32
N GLU A 122 3.25 -9.97 18.87
CA GLU A 122 3.74 -8.61 18.64
C GLU A 122 2.90 -7.90 17.57
N SER A 123 2.64 -8.55 16.45
CA SER A 123 1.79 -8.03 15.36
C SER A 123 0.35 -7.81 15.82
N LEU A 124 -0.20 -8.71 16.64
CA LEU A 124 -1.50 -8.53 17.26
C LEU A 124 -1.55 -7.31 18.20
N PHE A 125 -0.52 -7.11 19.00
CA PHE A 125 -0.41 -5.93 19.86
C PHE A 125 -0.36 -4.64 19.02
N ARG A 126 0.45 -4.61 17.96
CA ARG A 126 0.52 -3.50 17.00
C ARG A 126 -0.85 -3.24 16.35
N PHE A 127 -1.54 -4.29 15.90
CA PHE A 127 -2.90 -4.19 15.33
C PHE A 127 -3.88 -3.53 16.30
N LYS A 128 -3.92 -4.01 17.55
CA LYS A 128 -4.78 -3.46 18.59
C LYS A 128 -4.44 -2.01 18.92
N HIS A 129 -3.16 -1.63 18.88
CA HIS A 129 -2.70 -0.26 19.08
C HIS A 129 -3.08 0.65 17.89
N ILE A 130 -2.85 0.23 16.65
CA ILE A 130 -3.15 1.00 15.44
C ILE A 130 -4.64 1.39 15.41
N PHE A 131 -5.52 0.43 15.68
CA PHE A 131 -6.97 0.62 15.60
C PHE A 131 -7.60 0.96 16.95
N SER A 132 -6.81 1.22 18.00
CA SER A 132 -7.27 1.61 19.35
C SER A 132 -8.30 0.65 19.96
N LEU A 133 -8.15 -0.64 19.65
CA LEU A 133 -9.12 -1.67 20.07
C LEU A 133 -9.05 -1.98 21.57
N ASN A 134 -7.94 -1.61 22.23
CA ASN A 134 -7.75 -1.75 23.67
C ASN A 134 -8.24 -0.53 24.48
N GLU A 135 -8.41 0.62 23.82
CA GLU A 135 -8.64 1.92 24.47
C GLU A 135 -10.12 2.30 24.56
N GLN A 136 -11.00 1.35 24.50
CA GLN A 136 -12.43 1.64 24.56
C GLN A 136 -12.85 2.22 25.93
N ARG A 137 -12.19 3.33 26.32
CA ARG A 137 -12.54 4.14 27.49
C ARG A 137 -13.79 4.98 27.28
N THR A 138 -14.20 5.17 26.03
CA THR A 138 -15.44 5.88 25.69
C THR A 138 -16.59 4.89 25.63
N LYS A 139 -17.52 4.99 26.56
CA LYS A 139 -18.80 4.23 26.51
C LYS A 139 -19.79 4.96 25.58
N PRO A 140 -20.55 4.25 24.73
CA PRO A 140 -20.54 2.81 24.48
C PRO A 140 -19.41 2.35 23.56
N GLN A 141 -18.92 1.15 23.82
CA GLN A 141 -17.89 0.47 23.03
C GLN A 141 -18.46 0.14 21.64
N ILE A 142 -17.77 0.56 20.56
CA ILE A 142 -18.18 0.24 19.19
C ILE A 142 -17.91 -1.25 18.94
N PRO A 143 -18.92 -2.06 18.58
CA PRO A 143 -18.71 -3.45 18.19
C PRO A 143 -17.79 -3.56 16.98
N VAL A 144 -16.84 -4.50 17.05
CA VAL A 144 -15.90 -4.78 15.97
C VAL A 144 -16.07 -6.23 15.54
N TYR A 145 -16.21 -6.43 14.23
CA TYR A 145 -16.33 -7.76 13.63
C TYR A 145 -15.18 -8.01 12.66
N TYR A 146 -14.73 -9.25 12.59
CA TYR A 146 -13.55 -9.66 11.84
C TYR A 146 -13.88 -10.76 10.84
N LEU A 147 -13.34 -10.66 9.64
CA LEU A 147 -13.34 -11.70 8.64
C LEU A 147 -11.90 -12.22 8.49
N SER A 148 -11.69 -13.51 8.34
CA SER A 148 -10.37 -14.06 8.08
C SER A 148 -9.96 -13.89 6.61
N GLY A 149 -8.72 -13.46 6.38
CA GLY A 149 -8.10 -13.42 5.07
C GLY A 149 -7.07 -14.54 4.87
N ASN A 150 -6.58 -14.69 3.65
CA ASN A 150 -5.57 -15.71 3.36
C ASN A 150 -4.19 -15.37 3.96
N HIS A 151 -3.89 -14.10 4.17
CA HIS A 151 -2.70 -13.66 4.90
C HIS A 151 -2.83 -13.84 6.42
N ASP A 152 -4.04 -14.08 6.95
CA ASP A 152 -4.25 -14.37 8.37
C ASP A 152 -4.09 -15.86 8.67
N ILE A 153 -4.66 -16.73 7.82
CA ILE A 153 -4.81 -18.17 8.10
C ILE A 153 -4.29 -19.10 6.99
N GLY A 154 -3.88 -18.58 5.84
CA GLY A 154 -3.50 -19.37 4.68
C GLY A 154 -4.71 -19.93 3.90
N TYR A 155 -4.41 -20.71 2.87
CA TYR A 155 -5.41 -21.43 2.07
C TYR A 155 -5.64 -22.85 2.60
N SER A 156 -6.66 -23.53 2.06
CA SER A 156 -7.10 -24.84 2.55
C SER A 156 -6.04 -25.93 2.55
N ALA A 157 -5.06 -25.89 1.63
CA ALA A 157 -3.94 -26.82 1.63
C ALA A 157 -3.03 -26.64 2.85
N PHE A 158 -2.88 -25.43 3.34
CA PHE A 158 -2.07 -25.08 4.49
C PHE A 158 -2.70 -25.54 5.82
N HIS A 159 -4.02 -25.45 5.93
CA HIS A 159 -4.75 -25.75 7.16
C HIS A 159 -4.57 -27.18 7.69
N SER A 160 -4.37 -28.14 6.77
CA SER A 160 -4.18 -29.55 7.14
C SER A 160 -2.81 -29.83 7.78
N VAL A 161 -1.82 -28.99 7.46
CA VAL A 161 -0.44 -29.11 7.95
C VAL A 161 -0.22 -28.27 9.20
N HIS A 162 -0.90 -27.10 9.28
CA HIS A 162 -0.74 -26.10 10.32
C HIS A 162 -2.09 -25.73 11.00
N PRO A 163 -2.73 -26.68 11.72
CA PRO A 163 -4.01 -26.42 12.38
C PRO A 163 -3.90 -25.40 13.53
N GLU A 164 -2.71 -25.20 14.08
CA GLU A 164 -2.41 -24.21 15.13
C GLU A 164 -2.71 -22.78 14.68
N VAL A 165 -2.50 -22.48 13.39
CA VAL A 165 -2.76 -21.16 12.82
C VAL A 165 -4.25 -20.79 12.91
N LEU A 166 -5.13 -21.74 12.61
CA LEU A 166 -6.57 -21.55 12.76
C LEU A 166 -6.96 -21.31 14.21
N SER A 167 -6.40 -22.11 15.12
CA SER A 167 -6.71 -22.02 16.55
C SER A 167 -6.28 -20.68 17.15
N ARG A 168 -5.10 -20.16 16.79
CA ARG A 168 -4.63 -18.86 17.29
C ARG A 168 -5.44 -17.69 16.73
N TYR A 169 -5.86 -17.76 15.45
CA TYR A 169 -6.75 -16.78 14.86
C TYR A 169 -8.12 -16.76 15.58
N GLU A 170 -8.78 -17.93 15.69
CA GLU A 170 -10.10 -18.04 16.29
C GLU A 170 -10.13 -17.63 17.77
N LYS A 171 -9.04 -17.84 18.49
CA LYS A 171 -8.90 -17.40 19.89
C LYS A 171 -8.99 -15.89 20.05
N GLU A 172 -8.44 -15.11 19.11
CA GLU A 172 -8.33 -13.65 19.22
C GLU A 172 -9.42 -12.91 18.45
N PHE A 173 -9.80 -13.40 17.26
CA PHE A 173 -10.74 -12.74 16.36
C PHE A 173 -12.13 -13.40 16.33
N GLY A 174 -12.28 -14.57 16.95
CA GLY A 174 -13.53 -15.32 16.97
C GLY A 174 -13.71 -16.29 15.81
N PRO A 175 -14.90 -16.88 15.66
CA PRO A 175 -15.18 -17.90 14.66
C PRO A 175 -15.05 -17.33 13.25
N ARG A 176 -14.60 -18.15 12.29
CA ARG A 176 -14.42 -17.76 10.87
C ARG A 176 -15.71 -17.77 10.07
N ASN A 177 -16.71 -18.53 10.52
CA ASN A 177 -18.04 -18.57 9.93
C ASN A 177 -19.06 -18.20 11.01
N TYR A 178 -19.75 -17.10 10.82
CA TYR A 178 -20.77 -16.64 11.77
C TYR A 178 -21.73 -15.62 11.13
N GLN A 179 -22.79 -15.29 11.84
CA GLN A 179 -23.76 -14.27 11.47
C GLN A 179 -23.93 -13.29 12.62
N PHE A 180 -24.13 -12.02 12.28
CA PHE A 180 -24.60 -11.00 13.22
C PHE A 180 -25.63 -10.11 12.53
N SER A 181 -26.50 -9.47 13.32
CA SER A 181 -27.54 -8.58 12.80
C SER A 181 -27.30 -7.16 13.27
N ALA A 182 -27.40 -6.21 12.34
CA ALA A 182 -27.33 -4.79 12.63
C ALA A 182 -28.32 -4.04 11.72
N GLY A 183 -29.14 -3.13 12.31
CA GLY A 183 -30.14 -2.36 11.55
C GLY A 183 -31.19 -3.19 10.83
N LYS A 184 -31.55 -4.38 11.36
CA LYS A 184 -32.43 -5.36 10.70
C LYS A 184 -31.89 -5.85 9.37
N VAL A 185 -30.58 -5.89 9.24
CA VAL A 185 -29.83 -6.52 8.14
C VAL A 185 -28.94 -7.60 8.75
N ASP A 186 -28.91 -8.77 8.13
CA ASP A 186 -28.12 -9.91 8.59
C ASP A 186 -26.80 -9.96 7.81
N PHE A 187 -25.70 -9.79 8.50
CA PHE A 187 -24.35 -9.91 7.96
C PHE A 187 -23.86 -11.35 8.14
N VAL A 188 -23.59 -12.02 7.04
CA VAL A 188 -23.15 -13.42 7.00
C VAL A 188 -21.67 -13.45 6.63
N VAL A 189 -20.83 -13.80 7.60
CA VAL A 189 -19.38 -13.95 7.43
C VAL A 189 -19.06 -15.39 7.06
N VAL A 190 -18.35 -15.58 5.95
CA VAL A 190 -18.00 -16.90 5.42
C VAL A 190 -16.49 -16.97 5.14
N ASP A 191 -15.85 -17.99 5.69
CA ASP A 191 -14.46 -18.34 5.38
C ASP A 191 -14.37 -18.92 3.96
N ALA A 192 -14.14 -18.04 2.99
CA ALA A 192 -14.09 -18.38 1.59
C ALA A 192 -12.84 -19.20 1.21
N GLN A 193 -11.77 -19.15 2.00
CA GLN A 193 -10.52 -19.90 1.77
C GLN A 193 -10.74 -21.41 1.81
N THR A 194 -11.80 -21.86 2.47
CA THR A 194 -12.10 -23.28 2.62
C THR A 194 -13.09 -23.83 1.59
N LEU A 195 -13.91 -22.99 0.94
CA LEU A 195 -15.06 -23.42 0.14
C LEU A 195 -14.69 -24.29 -1.08
N ASP A 196 -13.60 -23.97 -1.76
CA ASP A 196 -13.05 -24.74 -2.88
C ASP A 196 -12.01 -25.79 -2.45
N GLY A 197 -11.79 -25.95 -1.13
CA GLY A 197 -10.82 -26.90 -0.58
C GLY A 197 -11.13 -28.36 -0.90
N ALA A 198 -10.28 -29.26 -0.42
CA ALA A 198 -10.46 -30.71 -0.60
C ALA A 198 -11.82 -31.18 -0.08
N LYS A 199 -12.53 -32.01 -0.85
CA LYS A 199 -13.89 -32.48 -0.51
C LYS A 199 -14.00 -33.17 0.85
N LYS A 200 -12.91 -33.77 1.31
CA LYS A 200 -12.85 -34.47 2.61
C LYS A 200 -12.34 -33.60 3.75
N SER A 201 -12.01 -32.32 3.51
CA SER A 201 -11.54 -31.42 4.56
C SER A 201 -12.67 -31.11 5.55
N LYS A 202 -12.31 -31.11 6.83
CA LYS A 202 -13.22 -30.77 7.94
C LYS A 202 -13.66 -29.30 7.82
N GLU A 203 -12.74 -28.42 7.52
CA GLU A 203 -12.94 -26.98 7.41
C GLU A 203 -13.94 -26.66 6.30
N ARG A 204 -13.77 -27.27 5.11
CA ARG A 204 -14.73 -27.14 4.01
C ARG A 204 -16.12 -27.64 4.42
N SER A 205 -16.18 -28.80 5.04
CA SER A 205 -17.46 -29.40 5.47
C SER A 205 -18.17 -28.50 6.48
N SER A 206 -17.45 -27.97 7.46
CA SER A 206 -17.97 -27.06 8.48
C SER A 206 -18.49 -25.75 7.85
N SER A 207 -17.76 -25.15 6.91
CA SER A 207 -18.20 -23.92 6.24
C SER A 207 -19.48 -24.16 5.41
N TRP A 208 -19.54 -25.26 4.66
CA TRP A 208 -20.77 -25.60 3.91
C TRP A 208 -21.95 -26.00 4.80
N GLU A 209 -21.72 -26.64 5.92
CA GLU A 209 -22.75 -26.93 6.91
C GLU A 209 -23.33 -25.65 7.49
N PHE A 210 -22.47 -24.71 7.91
CA PHE A 210 -22.91 -23.39 8.37
C PHE A 210 -23.77 -22.68 7.32
N ILE A 211 -23.33 -22.61 6.05
CA ILE A 211 -24.07 -21.98 4.96
C ILE A 211 -25.45 -22.62 4.78
N LYS A 212 -25.56 -23.95 4.87
CA LYS A 212 -26.81 -24.68 4.75
C LYS A 212 -27.77 -24.37 5.89
N THR A 213 -27.29 -24.14 7.12
CA THR A 213 -28.15 -23.74 8.26
C THR A 213 -28.81 -22.38 8.02
N LEU A 214 -28.20 -21.52 7.21
CA LEU A 214 -28.68 -20.18 6.88
C LEU A 214 -29.57 -20.14 5.62
N SER A 215 -29.76 -21.28 4.94
CA SER A 215 -30.62 -21.40 3.75
C SER A 215 -32.06 -20.98 4.08
N PRO A 216 -32.84 -20.39 3.14
CA PRO A 216 -34.07 -19.67 3.45
C PRO A 216 -35.18 -20.52 4.05
N GLY A 217 -35.22 -20.54 5.40
CA GLY A 217 -36.49 -20.60 6.10
C GLY A 217 -36.95 -19.16 6.32
N ASN A 218 -38.11 -18.88 6.79
CA ASN A 218 -38.76 -17.57 6.97
C ASN A 218 -37.89 -16.38 7.45
N ALA A 219 -36.71 -16.14 6.84
CA ALA A 219 -35.81 -15.05 7.16
C ALA A 219 -36.40 -13.74 6.69
N SER A 220 -36.78 -12.87 7.61
CA SER A 220 -37.38 -11.55 7.32
C SER A 220 -36.36 -10.48 6.93
N ASN A 221 -35.09 -10.65 7.27
CA ASN A 221 -34.06 -9.64 7.06
C ASN A 221 -33.28 -9.87 5.76
N PRO A 222 -32.92 -8.80 5.02
CA PRO A 222 -31.98 -8.90 3.90
C PRO A 222 -30.60 -9.32 4.41
N LYS A 223 -29.90 -10.15 3.64
CA LYS A 223 -28.57 -10.65 3.97
C LYS A 223 -27.47 -9.89 3.22
N VAL A 224 -26.40 -9.53 3.92
CA VAL A 224 -25.15 -9.07 3.33
C VAL A 224 -24.12 -10.18 3.49
N LEU A 225 -23.66 -10.73 2.39
CA LEU A 225 -22.61 -11.75 2.37
C LEU A 225 -21.24 -11.09 2.45
N LEU A 226 -20.41 -11.54 3.38
CA LEU A 226 -19.05 -11.08 3.62
C LEU A 226 -18.08 -12.22 3.34
N THR A 227 -17.20 -12.04 2.34
CA THR A 227 -16.14 -12.99 2.01
C THR A 227 -14.84 -12.25 1.74
N HIS A 228 -13.70 -12.82 2.15
CA HIS A 228 -12.41 -12.21 1.81
C HIS A 228 -12.07 -12.48 0.34
N ILE A 229 -12.05 -13.75 -0.09
CA ILE A 229 -11.84 -14.11 -1.49
C ILE A 229 -13.09 -13.76 -2.28
N PRO A 230 -12.97 -12.99 -3.37
CA PRO A 230 -14.09 -12.62 -4.21
C PRO A 230 -14.79 -13.84 -4.86
N LEU A 231 -16.08 -13.69 -5.11
CA LEU A 231 -16.85 -14.66 -5.88
C LEU A 231 -16.37 -14.67 -7.35
N TYR A 232 -16.70 -15.73 -8.05
CA TYR A 232 -16.40 -15.88 -9.48
C TYR A 232 -16.87 -14.68 -10.29
N ARG A 233 -16.01 -14.24 -11.18
CA ARG A 233 -16.32 -13.31 -12.25
C ARG A 233 -15.61 -13.75 -13.54
N PRO A 234 -16.14 -13.42 -14.72
CA PRO A 234 -15.46 -13.68 -15.99
C PRO A 234 -14.09 -12.98 -16.03
N ASP A 235 -13.14 -13.62 -16.70
CA ASP A 235 -11.83 -13.03 -16.95
C ASP A 235 -11.97 -11.70 -17.69
N ASN A 236 -11.06 -10.77 -17.42
CA ASN A 236 -11.02 -9.42 -17.98
C ASN A 236 -12.25 -8.54 -17.66
N SER A 237 -13.01 -8.89 -16.62
CA SER A 237 -14.06 -8.00 -16.12
C SER A 237 -13.44 -6.71 -15.59
N PRO A 238 -13.98 -5.51 -15.93
CA PRO A 238 -13.39 -4.25 -15.51
C PRO A 238 -13.45 -4.09 -14.00
N CYS A 239 -12.32 -3.68 -13.39
CA CYS A 239 -12.20 -3.43 -11.95
C CYS A 239 -12.52 -1.98 -11.55
N GLY A 240 -13.03 -1.17 -12.46
CA GLY A 240 -13.29 0.25 -12.23
C GLY A 240 -12.07 1.15 -12.48
N PRO A 241 -12.24 2.48 -12.36
CA PRO A 241 -11.24 3.46 -12.81
C PRO A 241 -9.99 3.52 -11.90
N HIS A 242 -10.06 2.96 -10.70
CA HIS A 242 -8.99 3.05 -9.70
C HIS A 242 -8.13 1.79 -9.60
N ARG A 243 -8.46 0.74 -10.33
CA ARG A 243 -7.71 -0.52 -10.31
C ARG A 243 -7.81 -1.22 -11.66
N SER A 244 -6.81 -1.03 -12.49
CA SER A 244 -6.62 -1.78 -13.73
C SER A 244 -5.31 -2.55 -13.64
N SER A 245 -5.36 -3.81 -13.23
CA SER A 245 -4.23 -4.73 -13.31
C SER A 245 -4.66 -5.94 -14.12
N PRO A 246 -3.94 -6.31 -15.20
CA PRO A 246 -4.25 -7.50 -16.00
C PRO A 246 -4.25 -8.78 -15.18
N ILE A 247 -3.39 -8.85 -14.16
CA ILE A 247 -3.20 -10.04 -13.31
C ILE A 247 -4.42 -10.27 -12.40
N ILE A 248 -5.01 -9.20 -11.88
CA ILE A 248 -6.19 -9.29 -11.01
C ILE A 248 -7.44 -9.65 -11.82
N ASN A 249 -7.42 -9.43 -13.13
CA ASN A 249 -8.56 -9.67 -14.01
C ASN A 249 -8.66 -11.09 -14.55
N GLN A 250 -7.70 -11.96 -14.23
CA GLN A 250 -7.71 -13.37 -14.62
C GLN A 250 -7.83 -14.25 -13.38
N ARG A 251 -8.63 -15.31 -13.50
CA ARG A 251 -8.70 -16.29 -12.42
C ARG A 251 -7.42 -17.11 -12.38
N VAL A 252 -6.77 -17.11 -11.22
CA VAL A 252 -5.61 -17.93 -10.93
C VAL A 252 -5.95 -18.85 -9.77
N SER A 253 -5.65 -20.14 -9.91
CA SER A 253 -5.85 -21.12 -8.84
C SER A 253 -4.81 -22.21 -8.97
N TYR A 254 -4.14 -22.52 -7.86
CA TYR A 254 -3.18 -23.61 -7.75
C TYR A 254 -3.65 -24.60 -6.68
N ALA A 255 -3.70 -25.87 -7.04
CA ALA A 255 -4.03 -26.94 -6.11
C ALA A 255 -2.76 -27.72 -5.76
N ALA A 256 -2.58 -27.99 -4.47
CA ALA A 256 -1.60 -28.98 -4.01
C ALA A 256 -2.23 -30.37 -4.15
N LEU A 257 -1.46 -31.34 -4.66
CA LEU A 257 -1.91 -32.70 -4.85
C LEU A 257 -2.51 -33.24 -3.52
N ASP A 258 -3.80 -33.62 -3.56
CA ASP A 258 -4.58 -34.19 -2.44
C ASP A 258 -4.77 -33.31 -1.19
N GLN A 259 -4.14 -32.13 -1.09
CA GLN A 259 -4.23 -31.24 0.09
C GLN A 259 -5.24 -30.12 -0.06
N GLY A 260 -5.69 -29.82 -1.27
CA GLY A 260 -6.64 -28.74 -1.54
C GLY A 260 -6.02 -27.56 -2.27
N ILE A 261 -6.60 -26.36 -2.09
CA ILE A 261 -6.14 -25.15 -2.77
C ILE A 261 -4.92 -24.60 -2.04
N ALA A 262 -3.81 -24.41 -2.78
CA ALA A 262 -2.61 -23.73 -2.31
C ALA A 262 -2.68 -22.21 -2.53
N TYR A 263 -3.39 -21.76 -3.57
CA TYR A 263 -3.63 -20.35 -3.87
C TYR A 263 -4.87 -20.19 -4.74
N GLN A 264 -5.68 -19.17 -4.51
CA GLN A 264 -6.72 -18.71 -5.45
C GLN A 264 -7.08 -17.24 -5.20
N ASN A 265 -7.33 -16.50 -6.27
CA ASN A 265 -7.77 -15.11 -6.20
C ASN A 265 -9.30 -14.94 -6.34
N TYR A 266 -10.02 -15.94 -6.85
CA TYR A 266 -11.48 -16.00 -6.98
C TYR A 266 -11.99 -17.39 -6.71
N LEU A 267 -13.18 -17.50 -6.12
CA LEU A 267 -13.88 -18.78 -6.00
C LEU A 267 -14.22 -19.36 -7.37
N THR A 268 -14.41 -20.67 -7.43
CA THR A 268 -14.94 -21.33 -8.64
C THR A 268 -16.35 -20.83 -8.95
N LYS A 269 -16.75 -20.94 -10.22
CA LYS A 269 -18.09 -20.56 -10.65
C LYS A 269 -19.16 -21.41 -9.93
N GLU A 270 -18.92 -22.70 -9.86
CA GLU A 270 -19.83 -23.68 -9.23
C GLU A 270 -20.02 -23.36 -7.74
N THR A 271 -18.95 -23.06 -7.01
CA THR A 271 -19.00 -22.67 -5.60
C THR A 271 -19.74 -21.36 -5.41
N SER A 272 -19.47 -20.36 -6.26
CA SER A 272 -20.14 -19.07 -6.20
C SER A 272 -21.63 -19.17 -6.49
N ASP A 273 -22.04 -19.89 -7.55
CA ASP A 273 -23.44 -20.09 -7.91
C ASP A 273 -24.20 -20.83 -6.79
N LEU A 274 -23.59 -21.87 -6.21
CA LEU A 274 -24.18 -22.61 -5.09
C LEU A 274 -24.32 -21.71 -3.84
N LEU A 275 -23.30 -20.93 -3.49
CA LEU A 275 -23.33 -20.01 -2.36
C LEU A 275 -24.45 -18.96 -2.53
N LEU A 276 -24.56 -18.37 -3.72
CA LEU A 276 -25.61 -17.40 -4.03
C LEU A 276 -27.01 -18.01 -4.03
N SER A 277 -27.17 -19.23 -4.52
CA SER A 277 -28.47 -19.94 -4.52
C SER A 277 -28.97 -20.25 -3.11
N LEU A 278 -28.06 -20.59 -2.19
CA LEU A 278 -28.37 -20.93 -0.81
C LEU A 278 -28.65 -19.70 0.06
N LEU A 279 -27.85 -18.64 -0.06
CA LEU A 279 -27.94 -17.47 0.82
C LEU A 279 -28.86 -16.37 0.28
N LYS A 280 -28.94 -16.23 -1.05
CA LYS A 280 -29.67 -15.16 -1.75
C LYS A 280 -29.40 -13.77 -1.15
N PRO A 281 -28.12 -13.35 -1.06
CA PRO A 281 -27.76 -12.11 -0.41
C PRO A 281 -28.27 -10.91 -1.22
N ALA A 282 -28.70 -9.84 -0.52
CA ALA A 282 -29.06 -8.57 -1.14
C ALA A 282 -27.81 -7.81 -1.62
N MET A 283 -26.67 -8.01 -0.94
CA MET A 283 -25.37 -7.41 -1.27
C MET A 283 -24.25 -8.38 -0.92
N ILE A 284 -23.15 -8.27 -1.65
CA ILE A 284 -21.93 -9.02 -1.40
C ILE A 284 -20.79 -8.02 -1.22
N MET A 285 -20.01 -8.19 -0.14
CA MET A 285 -18.83 -7.40 0.13
C MET A 285 -17.61 -8.32 0.18
N THR A 286 -16.60 -7.95 -0.57
CA THR A 286 -15.35 -8.72 -0.66
C THR A 286 -14.16 -7.79 -0.70
N ASN A 287 -12.98 -8.36 -0.44
CA ASN A 287 -11.73 -7.70 -0.70
C ASN A 287 -11.37 -7.79 -2.18
N ALA A 288 -11.23 -6.72 -2.87
CA ALA A 288 -10.71 -6.43 -4.21
C ALA A 288 -11.59 -5.37 -4.91
N GLN A 289 -11.01 -4.30 -5.41
CA GLN A 289 -11.76 -3.15 -5.95
C GLN A 289 -12.50 -3.48 -7.25
N SER A 290 -13.79 -3.76 -7.20
CA SER A 290 -14.68 -3.68 -8.36
C SER A 290 -16.15 -3.65 -7.95
N SER A 291 -16.93 -2.76 -8.53
CA SER A 291 -18.39 -2.82 -8.50
C SER A 291 -18.85 -3.44 -9.81
N THR A 292 -18.98 -4.76 -9.86
CA THR A 292 -19.50 -5.45 -11.05
C THR A 292 -20.81 -6.13 -10.72
N PRO A 293 -21.86 -6.03 -11.57
CA PRO A 293 -23.04 -6.86 -11.43
C PRO A 293 -22.64 -8.32 -11.67
N LEU A 294 -22.94 -9.19 -10.71
CA LEU A 294 -22.83 -10.64 -10.85
C LEU A 294 -23.93 -11.18 -11.77
N LEU A 295 -23.73 -12.40 -12.28
CA LEU A 295 -24.63 -13.13 -13.20
C LEU A 295 -26.12 -13.16 -12.80
N LEU A 296 -26.46 -12.87 -11.54
CA LEU A 296 -27.83 -12.82 -11.01
C LEU A 296 -28.31 -11.39 -10.70
N GLY A 297 -27.67 -10.35 -11.23
CA GLY A 297 -28.06 -8.96 -11.00
C GLY A 297 -27.72 -8.42 -9.60
N GLN A 298 -26.97 -9.18 -8.80
CA GLN A 298 -26.54 -8.76 -7.47
C GLN A 298 -25.32 -7.85 -7.54
N LEU A 299 -25.28 -6.83 -6.69
CA LEU A 299 -24.18 -5.90 -6.61
C LEU A 299 -23.07 -6.48 -5.72
N GLN A 300 -21.92 -6.80 -6.31
CA GLN A 300 -20.72 -7.07 -5.55
C GLN A 300 -19.95 -5.76 -5.35
N SER A 301 -19.80 -5.36 -4.10
CA SER A 301 -18.99 -4.21 -3.71
C SER A 301 -17.66 -4.68 -3.14
N THR A 302 -16.58 -4.14 -3.67
CA THR A 302 -15.23 -4.53 -3.26
C THR A 302 -14.47 -3.33 -2.74
N LEU A 303 -13.63 -3.55 -1.74
CA LEU A 303 -12.90 -2.52 -1.03
C LEU A 303 -11.40 -2.68 -1.24
N GLY A 304 -10.68 -1.58 -1.42
CA GLY A 304 -9.22 -1.57 -1.45
C GLY A 304 -8.62 -1.51 -0.06
N THR A 305 -7.32 -1.80 0.04
CA THR A 305 -6.58 -1.81 1.31
C THR A 305 -6.60 -0.43 1.99
N ILE A 306 -6.52 -0.40 3.32
CA ILE A 306 -6.40 0.85 4.10
C ILE A 306 -5.02 1.50 3.95
N SER A 307 -4.02 0.76 3.49
CA SER A 307 -2.62 1.20 3.33
C SER A 307 -2.16 1.15 1.87
N TRP A 308 -0.92 1.58 1.61
CA TRP A 308 -0.28 1.52 0.31
C TRP A 308 0.28 0.14 -0.06
N GLN A 309 0.22 -0.80 0.84
CA GLN A 309 0.72 -2.16 0.64
C GLN A 309 0.11 -2.83 -0.59
N GLN A 310 0.76 -3.86 -1.10
CA GLN A 310 0.38 -4.55 -2.34
C GLN A 310 0.26 -3.62 -3.57
N GLY A 311 1.00 -2.50 -3.58
CA GLY A 311 0.96 -1.56 -4.70
C GLY A 311 -0.35 -0.77 -4.82
N ASN A 312 -1.17 -0.72 -3.78
CA ASN A 312 -2.41 0.04 -3.79
C ASN A 312 -2.14 1.55 -3.81
N LEU A 313 -2.41 2.17 -4.94
CA LEU A 313 -2.25 3.62 -5.13
C LEU A 313 -3.44 4.44 -4.59
N TYR A 314 -4.54 3.80 -4.23
CA TYR A 314 -5.79 4.43 -3.78
C TYR A 314 -6.28 3.80 -2.47
N PRO A 315 -5.56 4.00 -1.35
CA PRO A 315 -6.03 3.52 -0.04
C PRO A 315 -7.44 4.01 0.23
N SER A 316 -8.29 3.14 0.78
CA SER A 316 -9.71 3.43 0.89
C SER A 316 -10.37 2.71 2.06
N PHE A 317 -11.54 3.19 2.45
CA PHE A 317 -12.47 2.55 3.36
C PHE A 317 -13.89 2.75 2.83
N MET A 318 -14.85 2.03 3.37
CA MET A 318 -16.24 2.15 2.95
C MET A 318 -17.14 2.50 4.11
N LEU A 319 -18.06 3.42 3.86
CA LEU A 319 -19.18 3.72 4.74
C LEU A 319 -20.41 2.99 4.21
N LEU A 320 -21.01 2.14 5.05
CA LEU A 320 -22.23 1.40 4.75
C LEU A 320 -23.34 1.85 5.69
N SER A 321 -24.50 2.14 5.12
CA SER A 321 -25.71 2.46 5.86
C SER A 321 -26.76 1.37 5.60
N ALA A 322 -27.23 0.73 6.66
CA ALA A 322 -28.18 -0.37 6.60
C ALA A 322 -29.42 -0.06 7.45
N GLY A 323 -30.61 -0.17 6.86
CA GLY A 323 -31.83 0.11 7.59
C GLY A 323 -33.10 0.06 6.75
N PRO A 324 -34.25 0.49 7.30
CA PRO A 324 -35.51 0.49 6.56
C PRO A 324 -35.51 1.50 5.42
N LYS A 325 -35.98 1.08 4.25
CA LYS A 325 -36.17 1.96 3.09
C LYS A 325 -37.43 2.80 3.31
N VAL A 326 -37.28 4.10 3.28
CA VAL A 326 -38.42 5.01 3.33
C VAL A 326 -39.06 5.08 1.94
N SER A 327 -40.13 4.31 1.73
CA SER A 327 -40.95 4.39 0.52
C SER A 327 -42.26 5.12 0.84
N GLN A 328 -42.61 6.10 0.00
CA GLN A 328 -43.86 6.88 0.19
C GLN A 328 -45.13 6.09 -0.19
N ASN A 329 -45.01 4.94 -0.88
CA ASN A 329 -46.14 4.27 -1.53
C ASN A 329 -46.29 2.77 -1.19
N SER A 330 -45.50 2.18 -0.30
CA SER A 330 -45.63 0.76 0.05
C SER A 330 -45.78 0.57 1.56
N THR A 331 -46.74 -0.29 1.94
CA THR A 331 -46.95 -0.76 3.32
C THR A 331 -45.90 -1.80 3.74
N ASP A 332 -45.08 -2.28 2.81
CA ASP A 332 -44.03 -3.26 3.07
C ASP A 332 -42.75 -2.56 3.49
N LEU A 333 -42.22 -2.94 4.64
CA LEU A 333 -40.95 -2.51 5.19
C LEU A 333 -39.79 -3.14 4.37
N GLU A 334 -39.48 -2.55 3.19
CA GLU A 334 -38.26 -2.90 2.50
C GLU A 334 -37.04 -2.39 3.29
N HIS A 335 -35.97 -3.17 3.33
CA HIS A 335 -34.71 -2.76 3.93
C HIS A 335 -33.69 -2.46 2.82
N GLU A 336 -32.91 -1.42 3.03
CA GLU A 336 -31.93 -0.92 2.08
C GLU A 336 -30.52 -0.99 2.67
N VAL A 337 -29.54 -1.37 1.84
CA VAL A 337 -28.12 -1.30 2.15
C VAL A 337 -27.47 -0.43 1.10
N VAL A 338 -26.93 0.70 1.53
CA VAL A 338 -26.24 1.66 0.66
C VAL A 338 -24.80 1.84 1.12
N THR A 339 -23.90 1.98 0.16
CA THR A 339 -22.46 2.11 0.42
C THR A 339 -21.89 3.35 -0.24
N ASN A 340 -20.85 3.92 0.36
CA ASN A 340 -20.02 4.96 -0.21
C ASN A 340 -18.54 4.63 -0.01
N LEU A 341 -17.78 4.60 -1.11
CA LEU A 341 -16.34 4.37 -1.09
C LEU A 341 -15.62 5.68 -0.85
N CYS A 342 -14.80 5.73 0.19
CA CYS A 342 -14.04 6.89 0.62
C CYS A 342 -12.55 6.66 0.47
N PHE A 343 -11.81 7.65 -0.03
CA PHE A 343 -10.38 7.53 -0.25
C PHE A 343 -9.57 8.17 0.88
N LEU A 344 -8.48 7.51 1.21
CA LEU A 344 -7.51 7.95 2.21
C LEU A 344 -6.33 8.70 1.56
N PRO A 345 -5.53 9.44 2.34
CA PRO A 345 -4.36 10.10 1.81
C PRO A 345 -3.36 9.12 1.19
N LYS A 346 -2.81 9.50 0.04
CA LYS A 346 -1.78 8.71 -0.64
C LYS A 346 -0.43 8.94 0.03
N GLN A 347 -0.07 8.09 0.98
CA GLN A 347 1.16 8.19 1.77
C GLN A 347 2.42 8.34 0.90
N THR A 348 2.53 7.55 -0.15
CA THR A 348 3.67 7.62 -1.09
C THR A 348 3.81 8.99 -1.74
N HIS A 349 2.69 9.64 -2.10
CA HIS A 349 2.72 11.00 -2.67
C HIS A 349 3.21 12.05 -1.67
N ILE A 350 2.84 11.92 -0.39
CA ILE A 350 3.30 12.82 0.67
C ILE A 350 4.82 12.73 0.80
N TYR A 351 5.39 11.53 0.81
CA TYR A 351 6.84 11.35 0.93
C TYR A 351 7.60 11.78 -0.33
N VAL A 352 7.07 11.50 -1.52
CA VAL A 352 7.64 12.04 -2.76
C VAL A 352 7.62 13.56 -2.74
N TRP A 353 6.55 14.18 -2.24
CA TRP A 353 6.50 15.63 -2.06
C TRP A 353 7.61 16.14 -1.13
N TYR A 354 7.84 15.49 0.01
CA TYR A 354 8.91 15.87 0.94
C TYR A 354 10.29 15.78 0.28
N ILE A 355 10.56 14.72 -0.47
CA ILE A 355 11.82 14.56 -1.22
C ILE A 355 11.97 15.68 -2.26
N CYS A 356 10.95 15.96 -3.05
CA CYS A 356 10.97 17.03 -4.05
C CYS A 356 11.20 18.39 -3.39
N GLN A 357 10.51 18.68 -2.29
CA GLN A 357 10.67 19.91 -1.54
C GLN A 357 12.08 20.04 -0.94
N PHE A 358 12.66 18.93 -0.46
CA PHE A 358 14.05 18.90 0.02
C PHE A 358 15.02 19.27 -1.11
N VAL A 359 14.91 18.64 -2.29
CA VAL A 359 15.74 18.95 -3.45
C VAL A 359 15.59 20.42 -3.86
N VAL A 360 14.37 20.93 -3.95
CA VAL A 360 14.11 22.34 -4.27
C VAL A 360 14.72 23.27 -3.22
N THR A 361 14.62 22.91 -1.93
CA THR A 361 15.23 23.68 -0.83
C THR A 361 16.74 23.79 -1.02
N ILE A 362 17.42 22.67 -1.29
CA ILE A 362 18.87 22.66 -1.53
C ILE A 362 19.22 23.52 -2.75
N LEU A 363 18.51 23.35 -3.87
CA LEU A 363 18.74 24.13 -5.08
C LEU A 363 18.57 25.64 -4.83
N LEU A 364 17.52 26.03 -4.14
CA LEU A 364 17.29 27.43 -3.78
C LEU A 364 18.40 27.98 -2.87
N LEU A 365 18.85 27.25 -1.86
CA LEU A 365 19.92 27.68 -0.97
C LEU A 365 21.27 27.79 -1.69
N VAL A 366 21.57 26.88 -2.61
CA VAL A 366 22.82 26.84 -3.37
C VAL A 366 22.85 27.94 -4.44
N PHE A 367 21.76 28.14 -5.18
CA PHE A 367 21.73 29.06 -6.33
C PHE A 367 21.21 30.45 -6.01
N TRP A 368 20.68 30.70 -4.79
CA TRP A 368 20.18 32.01 -4.43
C TRP A 368 21.24 33.10 -4.50
N PRO A 369 21.00 34.19 -5.25
CA PRO A 369 21.96 35.25 -5.42
C PRO A 369 22.22 35.99 -4.10
N THR A 370 23.50 36.24 -3.79
CA THR A 370 23.92 36.91 -2.55
C THR A 370 23.47 38.38 -2.46
N ASN A 371 23.15 39.00 -3.61
CA ASN A 371 22.80 40.41 -3.74
C ASN A 371 21.29 40.64 -3.99
N GLY A 372 20.44 39.62 -3.80
CA GLY A 372 18.99 39.74 -4.07
C GLY A 372 18.65 39.57 -5.56
N LEU A 373 17.35 39.66 -5.89
CA LEU A 373 16.79 39.43 -7.23
C LEU A 373 17.26 40.41 -8.32
N SER A 374 18.07 41.40 -7.98
CA SER A 374 18.58 42.40 -8.93
C SER A 374 19.73 41.94 -9.84
N SER A 375 20.20 40.69 -9.70
CA SER A 375 21.24 40.11 -10.54
C SER A 375 20.73 38.91 -11.34
N LEU A 376 19.82 39.18 -12.26
CA LEU A 376 19.04 38.21 -13.05
C LEU A 376 19.75 37.47 -14.23
N PRO A 377 21.06 37.59 -14.58
CA PRO A 377 21.59 36.81 -15.68
C PRO A 377 21.61 35.28 -15.45
N TYR A 378 21.64 34.82 -14.19
CA TYR A 378 21.65 33.39 -13.86
C TYR A 378 20.28 32.72 -13.88
N MET A 379 19.20 33.47 -13.77
CA MET A 379 17.82 32.91 -13.83
C MET A 379 17.48 32.42 -15.23
N ASN A 380 17.94 33.11 -16.27
CA ASN A 380 17.71 32.66 -17.67
C ASN A 380 18.41 31.33 -17.96
N THR A 381 19.61 31.11 -17.43
CA THR A 381 20.34 29.86 -17.58
C THR A 381 19.70 28.71 -16.79
N PHE A 382 19.18 29.00 -15.60
CA PHE A 382 18.45 28.02 -14.78
C PHE A 382 17.09 27.64 -15.40
N VAL A 383 16.34 28.63 -15.89
CA VAL A 383 15.05 28.37 -16.57
C VAL A 383 15.25 27.62 -17.88
N SER A 384 16.31 27.90 -18.64
CA SER A 384 16.65 27.12 -19.84
C SER A 384 17.08 25.69 -19.52
N PHE A 385 17.84 25.49 -18.43
CA PHE A 385 18.23 24.17 -17.93
C PHE A 385 17.00 23.38 -17.44
N MET A 386 16.11 23.97 -16.64
CA MET A 386 14.88 23.32 -16.18
C MET A 386 13.93 23.01 -17.34
N ARG A 387 13.86 23.86 -18.36
CA ARG A 387 13.12 23.57 -19.60
C ARG A 387 13.71 22.38 -20.36
N SER A 388 15.04 22.30 -20.45
CA SER A 388 15.71 21.18 -21.13
C SER A 388 15.51 19.86 -20.36
N VAL A 389 15.65 19.87 -19.04
CA VAL A 389 15.39 18.70 -18.17
C VAL A 389 13.91 18.31 -18.18
N GLY A 390 13.01 19.29 -18.15
CA GLY A 390 11.56 19.04 -18.25
C GLY A 390 11.14 18.48 -19.62
N ALA A 391 11.75 18.97 -20.70
CA ALA A 391 11.52 18.44 -22.04
C ALA A 391 12.06 17.00 -22.20
N GLU A 392 13.20 16.70 -21.58
CA GLU A 392 13.81 15.36 -21.60
C GLU A 392 13.04 14.36 -20.73
N LEU A 393 12.49 14.77 -19.59
CA LEU A 393 11.58 13.96 -18.76
C LEU A 393 10.24 13.70 -19.46
N LEU A 394 9.68 14.73 -20.13
CA LEU A 394 8.43 14.59 -20.91
C LEU A 394 8.59 13.75 -22.18
N SER A 395 9.77 13.76 -22.81
CA SER A 395 10.07 12.88 -23.94
C SER A 395 10.23 11.43 -23.50
N ARG A 396 10.85 11.18 -22.34
CA ARG A 396 10.96 9.83 -21.76
C ARG A 396 9.62 9.25 -21.28
N THR A 397 8.68 10.09 -20.83
CA THR A 397 7.34 9.62 -20.50
C THR A 397 6.51 9.30 -21.73
N LYS A 398 6.71 10.00 -22.85
CA LYS A 398 6.02 9.68 -24.11
C LYS A 398 6.55 8.42 -24.80
N GLU A 399 7.83 8.07 -24.62
CA GLU A 399 8.37 6.79 -25.11
C GLU A 399 8.01 5.59 -24.23
N LYS A 400 7.54 5.81 -23.00
CA LYS A 400 7.12 4.72 -22.09
C LYS A 400 5.68 4.29 -22.24
N ASP A 401 4.81 5.12 -22.80
CA ASP A 401 3.39 4.78 -22.98
C ASP A 401 3.12 3.86 -24.19
N ASP A 402 4.13 3.64 -25.06
CA ASP A 402 3.97 2.79 -26.24
C ASP A 402 4.58 1.37 -26.12
N GLU A 403 5.12 0.96 -24.96
CA GLU A 403 5.81 -0.34 -24.78
C GLU A 403 5.36 -1.21 -23.61
N GLU A 404 4.15 -1.08 -23.06
CA GLU A 404 3.70 -1.93 -21.95
C GLU A 404 2.48 -2.83 -22.24
N ASP A 405 2.53 -3.58 -23.35
CA ASP A 405 1.81 -4.85 -23.50
C ASP A 405 2.76 -6.03 -23.27
N GLY A 406 3.26 -6.18 -22.06
CA GLY A 406 4.10 -7.31 -21.64
C GLY A 406 3.27 -8.37 -20.92
N GLU A 407 3.21 -9.57 -21.47
CA GLU A 407 2.68 -10.75 -20.81
C GLU A 407 3.59 -11.13 -19.62
N TYR A 408 3.02 -11.23 -18.42
CA TYR A 408 3.74 -11.60 -17.19
C TYR A 408 3.39 -13.01 -16.77
N ASP A 409 4.39 -13.80 -16.38
CA ASP A 409 4.21 -15.13 -15.80
C ASP A 409 4.48 -15.08 -14.29
N MET A 410 3.65 -15.79 -13.52
CA MET A 410 3.81 -15.93 -12.07
C MET A 410 4.59 -17.19 -11.75
N ILE A 411 5.69 -17.04 -11.02
CA ILE A 411 6.51 -18.14 -10.54
C ILE A 411 6.45 -18.18 -9.02
N PHE A 412 6.18 -19.37 -8.48
CA PHE A 412 6.26 -19.65 -7.04
C PHE A 412 7.61 -20.28 -6.74
N ASP A 413 8.26 -19.82 -5.68
CA ASP A 413 9.43 -20.50 -5.13
C ASP A 413 9.02 -21.68 -4.24
N ALA A 414 10.00 -22.42 -3.78
CA ALA A 414 9.78 -23.60 -2.94
C ALA A 414 9.19 -23.28 -1.56
N GLU A 415 9.14 -22.01 -1.18
CA GLU A 415 8.63 -21.50 0.10
C GLU A 415 7.22 -20.91 -0.04
N GLY A 416 6.64 -20.89 -1.26
CA GLY A 416 5.28 -20.41 -1.53
C GLY A 416 5.15 -18.90 -1.73
N SER A 417 6.26 -18.16 -1.81
CA SER A 417 6.26 -16.75 -2.14
C SER A 417 6.06 -16.52 -3.64
N MET A 418 5.25 -15.52 -3.98
CA MET A 418 4.86 -15.22 -5.36
C MET A 418 5.76 -14.13 -5.96
N HIS A 419 6.45 -14.46 -7.06
CA HIS A 419 7.25 -13.51 -7.82
C HIS A 419 6.70 -13.33 -9.23
N LEU A 420 6.60 -12.07 -9.66
CA LEU A 420 6.21 -11.68 -11.02
C LEU A 420 7.45 -11.55 -11.90
N VAL A 421 7.53 -12.35 -12.95
CA VAL A 421 8.61 -12.27 -13.93
C VAL A 421 8.06 -11.89 -15.30
N LYS A 422 8.61 -10.84 -15.89
CA LYS A 422 8.22 -10.38 -17.23
C LYS A 422 8.69 -11.37 -18.29
N LYS A 423 7.76 -11.90 -19.07
CA LYS A 423 8.06 -12.83 -20.18
C LYS A 423 8.76 -12.08 -21.31
N VAL A 424 10.02 -12.38 -21.53
CA VAL A 424 10.75 -11.84 -22.67
C VAL A 424 10.39 -12.66 -23.91
N VAL A 425 9.51 -12.14 -24.76
CA VAL A 425 9.24 -12.72 -26.07
C VAL A 425 10.43 -12.40 -26.96
N ALA A 426 11.23 -13.40 -27.28
CA ALA A 426 12.29 -13.30 -28.28
C ALA A 426 11.63 -13.04 -29.64
N LYS A 427 11.79 -11.85 -30.17
CA LYS A 427 11.43 -11.53 -31.56
C LYS A 427 12.33 -12.35 -32.49
N THR A 428 11.77 -13.32 -33.16
CA THR A 428 12.41 -14.03 -34.24
C THR A 428 12.54 -13.09 -35.46
N PRO A 429 13.73 -12.90 -36.03
CA PRO A 429 13.85 -12.18 -37.29
C PRO A 429 13.32 -13.06 -38.42
N SER A 430 12.45 -12.52 -39.23
CA SER A 430 12.00 -13.13 -40.49
C SER A 430 13.18 -13.36 -41.43
N ALA A 431 13.41 -14.62 -41.76
CA ALA A 431 14.42 -15.08 -42.69
C ALA A 431 13.95 -14.86 -44.14
N SER A 432 14.77 -14.25 -44.93
CA SER A 432 14.79 -14.46 -46.40
C SER A 432 15.79 -15.56 -46.73
N SER A 433 15.35 -16.43 -47.60
CA SER A 433 15.97 -17.63 -48.14
C SER A 433 17.43 -17.43 -48.67
N ASP A 434 18.37 -18.30 -48.36
CA ASP A 434 18.90 -19.29 -49.34
C ASP A 434 19.99 -20.19 -48.74
N SER A 435 19.87 -21.51 -49.17
CA SER A 435 20.90 -22.54 -49.39
C SER A 435 21.80 -23.04 -48.26
N ARG A 436 21.62 -24.35 -48.02
CA ARG A 436 22.41 -25.45 -47.45
C ARG A 436 23.91 -25.53 -47.91
N PRO A 437 24.76 -26.44 -47.37
CA PRO A 437 24.69 -27.33 -46.22
C PRO A 437 25.99 -27.54 -45.42
N THR A 438 25.90 -28.37 -44.36
CA THR A 438 26.91 -29.29 -43.76
C THR A 438 27.96 -28.75 -42.80
N GLY A 439 28.01 -29.41 -41.64
CA GLY A 439 29.25 -29.63 -40.88
C GLY A 439 29.14 -29.55 -39.34
N ARG A 440 28.78 -30.65 -38.75
CA ARG A 440 29.35 -31.35 -37.58
C ARG A 440 30.23 -30.57 -36.59
N GLY A 441 29.90 -30.71 -35.32
CA GLY A 441 30.89 -30.99 -34.25
C GLY A 441 30.97 -29.92 -33.17
N SER A 442 30.37 -30.21 -32.03
CA SER A 442 31.08 -30.61 -30.83
C SER A 442 31.79 -29.54 -30.00
N VAL A 443 31.46 -29.63 -28.72
CA VAL A 443 32.29 -29.51 -27.51
C VAL A 443 32.21 -28.22 -26.70
N VAL A 444 31.66 -28.41 -25.54
CA VAL A 444 31.75 -27.72 -24.25
C VAL A 444 33.19 -27.28 -23.93
N ALA A 445 33.34 -26.06 -23.45
CA ALA A 445 34.46 -25.67 -22.61
C ALA A 445 34.01 -24.76 -21.45
N ARG A 446 34.14 -25.36 -20.31
CA ARG A 446 34.07 -24.78 -18.96
C ARG A 446 35.37 -24.05 -18.70
N ALA A 447 35.33 -22.80 -18.31
CA ALA A 447 36.52 -22.08 -17.83
C ALA A 447 36.33 -21.70 -16.36
N THR A 448 37.18 -22.27 -15.58
CA THR A 448 37.44 -22.16 -14.17
C THR A 448 38.06 -20.81 -13.76
N ALA A 449 37.77 -20.44 -12.54
CA ALA A 449 38.33 -19.32 -11.79
C ALA A 449 39.88 -19.36 -11.71
N GLY A 450 40.49 -18.20 -11.79
CA GLY A 450 41.87 -17.94 -11.46
C GLY A 450 41.98 -16.79 -10.45
N LYS A 451 42.31 -17.18 -9.23
CA LYS A 451 42.74 -16.30 -8.14
C LYS A 451 44.16 -15.82 -8.44
N HIS A 452 44.41 -14.54 -8.37
CA HIS A 452 45.76 -14.02 -8.15
C HIS A 452 45.76 -12.98 -7.02
N GLN A 453 46.45 -13.41 -6.00
CA GLN A 453 46.91 -12.67 -4.84
C GLN A 453 48.32 -12.19 -5.14
N LEU A 454 48.64 -10.92 -4.92
CA LEU A 454 50.00 -10.46 -4.73
C LEU A 454 50.02 -9.25 -3.80
N GLU A 455 50.73 -9.45 -2.74
CA GLU A 455 51.10 -8.49 -1.71
C GLU A 455 52.36 -7.69 -2.09
N PRO A 456 52.86 -6.80 -1.22
CA PRO A 456 53.24 -5.42 -1.56
C PRO A 456 54.73 -5.26 -1.72
N ASP A 457 55.15 -4.19 -2.38
CA ASP A 457 56.52 -3.77 -2.25
C ASP A 457 56.62 -2.26 -1.97
N SER A 458 57.36 -1.99 -0.95
CA SER A 458 57.75 -0.71 -0.41
C SER A 458 58.98 -0.17 -1.14
N SER A 459 58.93 1.06 -1.61
CA SER A 459 60.15 1.80 -1.86
C SER A 459 60.01 3.29 -1.52
N SER A 460 60.69 3.63 -0.49
CA SER A 460 61.03 4.95 -0.05
C SER A 460 61.89 5.69 -1.08
N ILE A 461 61.59 6.94 -1.38
CA ILE A 461 62.49 7.85 -2.07
C ILE A 461 62.70 9.10 -1.24
N HIS A 462 63.93 9.31 -0.94
CA HIS A 462 64.59 10.40 -0.25
C HIS A 462 64.39 11.76 -0.92
N VAL A 463 64.14 12.76 -0.12
CA VAL A 463 64.19 14.17 -0.51
C VAL A 463 65.61 14.65 -0.43
N ASP A 464 66.10 15.25 -1.49
CA ASP A 464 67.30 16.06 -1.44
C ASP A 464 67.00 17.54 -1.71
N MET A 465 67.62 18.39 -0.90
CA MET A 465 67.40 19.81 -0.83
C MET A 465 68.55 20.49 -1.58
N GLY A 466 68.21 21.26 -2.61
CA GLY A 466 69.17 22.12 -3.30
C GLY A 466 68.52 23.46 -3.68
N SER A 467 68.99 24.50 -3.03
CA SER A 467 68.68 25.91 -3.26
C SER A 467 69.30 26.40 -4.56
N GLU A 468 68.60 27.27 -5.35
CA GLU A 468 69.14 28.60 -5.72
C GLU A 468 68.15 29.45 -6.52
N MET A 469 68.23 30.73 -6.31
CA MET A 469 67.48 31.88 -6.79
C MET A 469 67.40 32.01 -8.30
N THR A 470 66.26 32.51 -8.82
CA THR A 470 66.19 33.83 -9.52
C THR A 470 64.74 34.20 -9.90
N SER A 471 64.31 35.34 -9.41
CA SER A 471 63.51 36.46 -9.93
C SER A 471 62.30 36.24 -10.85
N GLU A 472 61.17 36.83 -10.33
CA GLU A 472 60.16 37.62 -11.04
C GLU A 472 59.43 37.00 -12.26
N ASP A 473 58.23 36.49 -12.00
CA ASP A 473 56.93 36.85 -12.61
C ASP A 473 55.83 35.82 -12.28
N GLY A 474 55.38 35.73 -11.07
CA GLY A 474 54.34 34.73 -10.66
C GLY A 474 53.26 35.25 -9.70
N GLY A 475 53.26 36.54 -9.41
CA GLY A 475 52.45 37.08 -8.28
C GLY A 475 50.96 37.29 -8.55
N LYS A 476 50.42 37.12 -9.74
CA LYS A 476 49.01 37.44 -10.07
C LYS A 476 48.07 36.26 -10.19
N LEU A 477 48.54 35.05 -10.45
CA LEU A 477 47.66 33.85 -10.61
C LEU A 477 47.28 33.20 -9.27
N ALA A 478 48.13 33.21 -8.27
CA ALA A 478 47.89 32.57 -6.97
C ALA A 478 46.89 33.36 -6.07
N ARG A 479 46.77 34.67 -6.23
CA ARG A 479 45.85 35.52 -5.47
C ARG A 479 44.40 35.37 -5.93
N GLY A 480 44.13 35.13 -7.21
CA GLY A 480 42.80 34.92 -7.78
C GLY A 480 42.16 33.59 -7.34
N SER A 481 42.95 32.53 -7.20
CA SER A 481 42.47 31.20 -6.76
C SER A 481 42.04 31.17 -5.30
N LYS A 482 42.85 31.72 -4.40
CA LYS A 482 42.52 31.80 -2.96
C LYS A 482 41.24 32.62 -2.67
N SER A 483 40.94 33.66 -3.48
CA SER A 483 39.73 34.46 -3.37
C SER A 483 38.47 33.70 -3.81
N ARG A 484 38.56 32.87 -4.87
CA ARG A 484 37.43 32.05 -5.34
C ARG A 484 37.10 30.94 -4.33
N VAL A 485 38.08 30.22 -3.81
CA VAL A 485 37.91 29.18 -2.79
C VAL A 485 37.26 29.75 -1.53
N ARG A 486 37.71 30.89 -1.04
CA ARG A 486 37.11 31.55 0.13
C ARG A 486 35.65 31.95 -0.10
N LYS A 487 35.26 32.42 -1.30
CA LYS A 487 33.88 32.72 -1.63
C LYS A 487 33.00 31.47 -1.68
N VAL A 488 33.51 30.36 -2.20
CA VAL A 488 32.80 29.07 -2.22
C VAL A 488 32.61 28.55 -0.81
N LEU A 489 33.63 28.54 0.03
CA LEU A 489 33.55 28.13 1.44
C LEU A 489 32.54 28.98 2.23
N GLN A 490 32.54 30.30 2.06
CA GLN A 490 31.56 31.18 2.70
C GLN A 490 30.14 30.94 2.22
N ARG A 491 29.96 30.52 0.97
CA ARG A 491 28.64 30.15 0.43
C ARG A 491 28.17 28.82 1.04
N LEU A 492 29.05 27.82 1.06
CA LEU A 492 28.77 26.52 1.67
C LEU A 492 28.39 26.66 3.15
N PHE A 493 29.17 27.45 3.90
CA PHE A 493 28.88 27.69 5.33
C PHE A 493 27.49 28.32 5.52
N ARG A 494 27.09 29.29 4.69
CA ARG A 494 25.76 29.89 4.75
C ARG A 494 24.64 28.90 4.42
N VAL A 495 24.85 28.04 3.42
CA VAL A 495 23.90 26.98 3.06
C VAL A 495 23.70 26.03 4.25
N ILE A 496 24.79 25.55 4.85
CA ILE A 496 24.76 24.70 6.03
C ILE A 496 24.02 25.39 7.18
N GLN A 497 24.35 26.65 7.46
CA GLN A 497 23.69 27.41 8.52
C GLN A 497 22.18 27.54 8.25
N SER A 498 21.75 27.78 7.02
CA SER A 498 20.33 27.85 6.67
C SER A 498 19.64 26.50 6.84
N ILE A 499 20.30 25.39 6.42
CA ILE A 499 19.78 24.03 6.61
C ILE A 499 19.61 23.73 8.09
N VAL A 500 20.61 24.07 8.93
CA VAL A 500 20.54 23.87 10.38
C VAL A 500 19.37 24.62 11.00
N VAL A 501 19.14 25.86 10.58
CA VAL A 501 18.00 26.67 11.09
C VAL A 501 16.67 26.05 10.64
N ILE A 502 16.54 25.62 9.37
CA ILE A 502 15.34 24.96 8.87
C ILE A 502 15.08 23.66 9.63
N ALA A 503 16.12 22.84 9.82
CA ALA A 503 16.02 21.59 10.54
C ALA A 503 15.68 21.80 12.02
N ALA A 504 16.31 22.77 12.69
CA ALA A 504 16.08 23.07 14.11
C ALA A 504 14.62 23.47 14.42
N LEU A 505 13.90 24.04 13.45
CA LEU A 505 12.49 24.36 13.61
C LEU A 505 11.57 23.22 13.20
N ASN A 506 11.87 22.56 12.07
CA ASN A 506 10.94 21.62 11.45
C ASN A 506 11.12 20.17 11.95
N VAL A 507 12.32 19.76 12.38
CA VAL A 507 12.50 18.42 12.96
C VAL A 507 11.74 18.26 14.29
N PRO A 508 11.81 19.19 15.25
CA PRO A 508 10.97 19.10 16.45
C PRO A 508 9.48 19.12 16.13
N LEU A 509 9.04 19.97 15.18
CA LEU A 509 7.66 19.96 14.73
C LEU A 509 7.24 18.59 14.17
N TYR A 510 8.05 18.00 13.32
CA TYR A 510 7.79 16.68 12.75
C TYR A 510 7.73 15.61 13.83
N MET A 511 8.71 15.59 14.76
CA MET A 511 8.72 14.66 15.89
C MET A 511 7.46 14.81 16.76
N MET A 512 7.05 16.05 17.05
CA MET A 512 5.81 16.31 17.78
C MET A 512 4.57 15.75 17.05
N LEU A 513 4.50 15.91 15.72
CA LEU A 513 3.40 15.38 14.91
C LEU A 513 3.42 13.85 14.85
N LEU A 514 4.60 13.20 14.85
CA LEU A 514 4.72 11.75 14.93
C LEU A 514 4.22 11.23 16.29
N PHE A 515 4.78 11.75 17.39
CA PHE A 515 4.46 11.25 18.73
C PHE A 515 3.04 11.58 19.19
N LYS A 516 2.47 12.69 18.74
CA LYS A 516 1.09 13.05 19.05
C LYS A 516 0.10 11.95 18.68
N ASP A 517 0.31 11.29 17.55
CA ASP A 517 -0.61 10.28 17.03
C ASP A 517 -0.20 8.85 17.42
N TRP A 518 1.06 8.65 17.81
CA TRP A 518 1.58 7.34 18.18
C TRP A 518 1.40 7.02 19.67
N ILE A 519 1.49 8.03 20.54
CA ILE A 519 1.33 7.85 21.98
C ILE A 519 -0.17 7.91 22.34
N ASP A 520 -0.64 6.88 23.03
CA ASP A 520 -1.98 6.83 23.57
C ASP A 520 -2.14 7.85 24.71
N ARG A 521 -3.24 8.60 24.70
CA ARG A 521 -3.55 9.65 25.68
C ARG A 521 -4.37 9.12 26.85
#